data_a428068be30caa7aabf86bebf2a412d8
#
_entry.id   a428068be30caa7aabf86bebf2a412d8
#
_cell.length_a   1.000
_cell.length_b   1.000
_cell.length_c   1.000
_cell.angle_alpha   90.00
_cell.angle_beta   90.00
_cell.angle_gamma   90.00
#
_symmetry.space_group_name_H-M   'P 1'
#
loop_
_entity.id
_entity.type
_entity.pdbx_description
1 polymer ?
#
loop_
_entity_poly.entity_id
_entity_poly.type
_entity_poly.pdbx_seq_one_letter_code
_entity_poly.pdbx_strand_id
1 'polypeptide(L)'
;MDYGLISCIPITVLVVGALITKRIAEMMVISSVIGAIFVHKSNFFSGYIEMMYGVLSNPSYQFVLIILMAFGALIRLFQEAGALSGFGRILSKFAGGPKKPLLIAWVMCFFMFIDDYICTLAVSFGMKEITDQSRIPREHLAYQVGSMAPSICVLIPFSSWTAFTVGLISEQGLGFSEYLAAIPFMFLPMITIIVCLLVAWGIIPKVGVLKKSYERVQQGGEVLMKEKIGVSIVDLDVPGERKASSSLNFIVPVIVLVLVTMLFEHDLVHGLLAAVFVQGILYLSQKIMTPTEFATNCFEGAKTMCNIALIVFFAFILNSANQTIGFTDFFIRGIGESVPVRLLPLAVFLIVAFTTFATAGYWVVQVITVPIFIPLAASTGLNPSIVIAAIMSGVTFGGILCFYSDIVFMTAAGTGVANIRQVKVAAPYVLGTAVLAAICYIIVGYI
;
A
#
# COMPACT_ATOMS: atom_id res chain seq x y z
N MET A 1 -5.20 -16.09 -29.67
CA MET A 1 -5.97 -17.38 -29.64
C MET A 1 -7.17 -17.15 -28.77
N ASP A 2 -8.38 -17.51 -29.16
CA ASP A 2 -9.56 -17.32 -28.32
C ASP A 2 -9.94 -18.67 -27.68
N TYR A 3 -9.55 -18.84 -26.43
CA TYR A 3 -9.86 -20.06 -25.66
C TYR A 3 -11.19 -19.96 -24.91
N GLY A 4 -11.94 -18.83 -25.04
CA GLY A 4 -13.20 -18.63 -24.36
C GLY A 4 -13.07 -18.83 -22.84
N LEU A 5 -13.99 -19.56 -22.24
CA LEU A 5 -14.02 -19.82 -20.79
C LEU A 5 -12.72 -20.48 -20.24
N ILE A 6 -12.01 -21.23 -21.08
CA ILE A 6 -10.74 -21.90 -20.69
C ILE A 6 -9.65 -20.87 -20.41
N SER A 7 -9.68 -19.71 -21.05
CA SER A 7 -8.72 -18.61 -20.79
C SER A 7 -8.76 -18.09 -19.35
N CYS A 8 -9.84 -18.35 -18.62
CA CYS A 8 -9.97 -17.96 -17.22
C CYS A 8 -9.16 -18.86 -16.26
N ILE A 9 -8.69 -20.02 -16.69
CA ILE A 9 -8.03 -21.01 -15.80
C ILE A 9 -6.83 -20.42 -15.07
N PRO A 10 -5.84 -19.75 -15.71
CA PRO A 10 -4.67 -19.22 -15.00
C PRO A 10 -5.05 -18.24 -13.89
N ILE A 11 -5.95 -17.29 -14.17
CA ILE A 11 -6.42 -16.32 -13.19
C ILE A 11 -7.25 -17.01 -12.09
N THR A 12 -8.10 -17.96 -12.44
CA THR A 12 -8.90 -18.70 -11.43
C THR A 12 -8.00 -19.47 -10.49
N VAL A 13 -6.95 -20.15 -11.00
CA VAL A 13 -5.96 -20.85 -10.18
C VAL A 13 -5.24 -19.87 -9.25
N LEU A 14 -4.86 -18.70 -9.74
CA LEU A 14 -4.24 -17.66 -8.93
C LEU A 14 -5.16 -17.23 -7.79
N VAL A 15 -6.37 -16.78 -8.11
CA VAL A 15 -7.31 -16.20 -7.13
C VAL A 15 -7.78 -17.25 -6.13
N VAL A 16 -8.30 -18.40 -6.62
CA VAL A 16 -8.81 -19.47 -5.74
C VAL A 16 -7.65 -20.11 -4.96
N GLY A 17 -6.51 -20.36 -5.60
CA GLY A 17 -5.32 -20.89 -4.95
C GLY A 17 -4.81 -19.96 -3.84
N ALA A 18 -4.73 -18.65 -4.09
CA ALA A 18 -4.35 -17.66 -3.10
C ALA A 18 -5.31 -17.60 -1.90
N LEU A 19 -6.63 -17.67 -2.15
CA LEU A 19 -7.66 -17.71 -1.11
C LEU A 19 -7.54 -18.94 -0.21
N ILE A 20 -7.29 -20.12 -0.79
CA ILE A 20 -7.22 -21.39 -0.06
C ILE A 20 -5.89 -21.51 0.68
N THR A 21 -4.78 -21.26 -0.02
CA THR A 21 -3.42 -21.52 0.50
C THR A 21 -2.86 -20.37 1.33
N LYS A 22 -3.36 -19.15 1.12
CA LYS A 22 -2.80 -17.89 1.64
C LYS A 22 -1.34 -17.64 1.20
N ARG A 23 -0.92 -18.27 0.10
CA ARG A 23 0.44 -18.23 -0.46
C ARG A 23 0.40 -17.61 -1.85
N ILE A 24 0.36 -16.29 -1.89
CA ILE A 24 0.09 -15.54 -3.13
C ILE A 24 1.26 -15.66 -4.11
N ALA A 25 2.50 -15.52 -3.63
CA ALA A 25 3.69 -15.56 -4.47
C ALA A 25 3.83 -16.91 -5.19
N GLU A 26 3.63 -18.02 -4.47
CA GLU A 26 3.68 -19.35 -5.05
C GLU A 26 2.56 -19.58 -6.07
N MET A 27 1.34 -19.08 -5.78
CA MET A 27 0.22 -19.17 -6.72
C MET A 27 0.46 -18.31 -7.98
N MET A 28 1.14 -17.19 -7.86
CA MET A 28 1.53 -16.36 -9.00
C MET A 28 2.50 -17.11 -9.93
N VAL A 29 3.52 -17.76 -9.37
CA VAL A 29 4.44 -18.62 -10.14
C VAL A 29 3.68 -19.74 -10.85
N ILE A 30 2.84 -20.49 -10.12
CA ILE A 30 2.07 -21.60 -10.68
C ILE A 30 1.17 -21.12 -11.82
N SER A 31 0.47 -20.02 -11.62
CA SER A 31 -0.46 -19.47 -12.60
C SER A 31 0.26 -18.94 -13.85
N SER A 32 1.45 -18.33 -13.70
CA SER A 32 2.27 -17.90 -14.83
C SER A 32 2.76 -19.09 -15.66
N VAL A 33 3.15 -20.20 -15.02
CA VAL A 33 3.52 -21.45 -15.70
C VAL A 33 2.31 -22.06 -16.43
N ILE A 34 1.14 -22.10 -15.79
CA ILE A 34 -0.10 -22.57 -16.44
C ILE A 34 -0.41 -21.72 -17.66
N GLY A 35 -0.31 -20.38 -17.54
CA GLY A 35 -0.48 -19.47 -18.68
C GLY A 35 0.47 -19.81 -19.83
N ALA A 36 1.74 -20.03 -19.55
CA ALA A 36 2.74 -20.41 -20.56
C ALA A 36 2.43 -21.77 -21.21
N ILE A 37 1.90 -22.73 -20.47
CA ILE A 37 1.46 -24.03 -21.03
C ILE A 37 0.33 -23.80 -22.06
N PHE A 38 -0.63 -22.94 -21.77
CA PHE A 38 -1.70 -22.61 -22.73
C PHE A 38 -1.19 -21.92 -23.99
N VAL A 39 -0.18 -21.04 -23.85
CA VAL A 39 0.41 -20.29 -24.98
C VAL A 39 1.28 -21.22 -25.85
N HIS A 40 2.21 -21.96 -25.23
CA HIS A 40 3.28 -22.67 -25.94
C HIS A 40 3.06 -24.19 -26.04
N LYS A 41 2.04 -24.75 -25.39
CA LYS A 41 1.67 -26.19 -25.44
C LYS A 41 2.85 -27.09 -25.10
N SER A 42 3.23 -27.98 -26.03
CA SER A 42 4.35 -28.91 -25.84
C SER A 42 5.72 -28.25 -25.68
N ASN A 43 5.89 -27.02 -26.16
CA ASN A 43 7.14 -26.26 -26.06
C ASN A 43 7.12 -25.23 -24.89
N PHE A 44 6.29 -25.48 -23.88
CA PHE A 44 6.03 -24.49 -22.80
C PHE A 44 7.31 -24.11 -22.05
N PHE A 45 8.25 -25.00 -21.83
CA PHE A 45 9.45 -24.73 -21.05
C PHE A 45 10.35 -23.69 -21.73
N SER A 46 10.65 -23.89 -23.02
CA SER A 46 11.43 -22.91 -23.79
C SER A 46 10.65 -21.59 -23.96
N GLY A 47 9.33 -21.66 -24.21
CA GLY A 47 8.48 -20.51 -24.30
C GLY A 47 8.38 -19.72 -22.97
N TYR A 48 8.37 -20.40 -21.83
CA TYR A 48 8.38 -19.74 -20.54
C TYR A 48 9.69 -18.96 -20.30
N ILE A 49 10.83 -19.55 -20.68
CA ILE A 49 12.13 -18.86 -20.61
C ILE A 49 12.12 -17.62 -21.55
N GLU A 50 11.57 -17.73 -22.75
CA GLU A 50 11.42 -16.60 -23.66
C GLU A 50 10.55 -15.49 -23.07
N MET A 51 9.42 -15.85 -22.45
CA MET A 51 8.57 -14.89 -21.72
C MET A 51 9.32 -14.22 -20.57
N MET A 52 10.15 -14.96 -19.82
CA MET A 52 10.99 -14.38 -18.76
C MET A 52 11.95 -13.33 -19.30
N TYR A 53 12.66 -13.63 -20.40
CA TYR A 53 13.53 -12.63 -21.04
C TYR A 53 12.73 -11.45 -21.60
N GLY A 54 11.56 -11.69 -22.15
CA GLY A 54 10.65 -10.64 -22.61
C GLY A 54 10.28 -9.66 -21.49
N VAL A 55 9.94 -10.17 -20.32
CA VAL A 55 9.64 -9.33 -19.13
C VAL A 55 10.87 -8.55 -18.68
N LEU A 56 12.05 -9.18 -18.59
CA LEU A 56 13.28 -8.48 -18.20
C LEU A 56 13.65 -7.36 -19.18
N SER A 57 13.28 -7.49 -20.45
CA SER A 57 13.48 -6.48 -21.49
C SER A 57 12.35 -5.44 -21.56
N ASN A 58 11.27 -5.62 -20.81
CA ASN A 58 10.12 -4.73 -20.83
C ASN A 58 10.44 -3.43 -20.06
N PRO A 59 10.35 -2.24 -20.68
CA PRO A 59 10.65 -0.97 -20.02
C PRO A 59 9.80 -0.69 -18.79
N SER A 60 8.52 -1.09 -18.79
CA SER A 60 7.63 -0.91 -17.64
C SER A 60 8.08 -1.76 -16.44
N TYR A 61 8.50 -3.01 -16.67
CA TYR A 61 9.05 -3.84 -15.60
C TYR A 61 10.38 -3.29 -15.07
N GLN A 62 11.26 -2.84 -15.96
CA GLN A 62 12.54 -2.21 -15.57
C GLN A 62 12.31 -0.97 -14.71
N PHE A 63 11.33 -0.14 -15.08
CA PHE A 63 10.92 1.04 -14.31
C PHE A 63 10.45 0.64 -12.90
N VAL A 64 9.54 -0.34 -12.78
CA VAL A 64 9.05 -0.83 -11.48
C VAL A 64 10.20 -1.39 -10.63
N LEU A 65 11.09 -2.19 -11.23
CA LEU A 65 12.22 -2.79 -10.55
C LEU A 65 13.16 -1.73 -9.96
N ILE A 66 13.56 -0.73 -10.75
CA ILE A 66 14.43 0.36 -10.31
C ILE A 66 13.76 1.15 -9.17
N ILE A 67 12.50 1.49 -9.31
CA ILE A 67 11.75 2.23 -8.29
C ILE A 67 11.67 1.44 -6.98
N LEU A 68 11.29 0.17 -7.01
CA LEU A 68 11.20 -0.64 -5.80
C LEU A 68 12.54 -0.74 -5.08
N MET A 69 13.62 -1.02 -5.82
CA MET A 69 14.97 -1.12 -5.24
C MET A 69 15.41 0.21 -4.60
N ALA A 70 15.18 1.32 -5.28
CA ALA A 70 15.57 2.64 -4.79
C ALA A 70 14.71 3.10 -3.60
N PHE A 71 13.40 2.80 -3.58
CA PHE A 71 12.56 3.04 -2.40
C PHE A 71 13.03 2.22 -1.21
N GLY A 72 13.32 0.94 -1.41
CA GLY A 72 13.85 0.10 -0.34
C GLY A 72 15.15 0.69 0.26
N ALA A 73 16.07 1.15 -0.58
CA ALA A 73 17.29 1.83 -0.15
C ALA A 73 16.98 3.13 0.61
N LEU A 74 16.14 4.01 0.06
CA LEU A 74 15.72 5.27 0.69
C LEU A 74 15.16 5.05 2.09
N ILE A 75 14.24 4.08 2.21
CA ILE A 75 13.58 3.70 3.45
C ILE A 75 14.58 3.22 4.50
N ARG A 76 15.44 2.28 4.12
CA ARG A 76 16.45 1.71 5.01
C ARG A 76 17.41 2.78 5.51
N LEU A 77 17.84 3.67 4.63
CA LEU A 77 18.72 4.80 5.00
C LEU A 77 18.07 5.76 5.99
N PHE A 78 16.78 6.07 5.85
CA PHE A 78 16.05 6.88 6.84
C PHE A 78 16.01 6.20 8.21
N GLN A 79 15.74 4.89 8.24
CA GLN A 79 15.68 4.10 9.48
C GLN A 79 17.04 4.08 10.17
N GLU A 80 18.09 3.71 9.44
CA GLU A 80 19.43 3.55 9.96
C GLU A 80 20.10 4.87 10.37
N ALA A 81 19.76 5.97 9.71
CA ALA A 81 20.22 7.31 10.10
C ALA A 81 19.48 7.86 11.34
N GLY A 82 18.44 7.20 11.85
CA GLY A 82 17.59 7.75 12.91
C GLY A 82 16.87 9.05 12.51
N ALA A 83 16.70 9.27 11.21
CA ALA A 83 16.10 10.49 10.66
C ALA A 83 14.62 10.60 11.00
N LEU A 84 13.89 9.46 10.97
CA LEU A 84 12.49 9.37 11.34
C LEU A 84 12.26 9.72 12.82
N SER A 85 13.09 9.17 13.71
CA SER A 85 13.05 9.46 15.15
C SER A 85 13.38 10.93 15.44
N GLY A 86 14.31 11.52 14.68
CA GLY A 86 14.65 12.93 14.76
C GLY A 86 13.49 13.86 14.41
N PHE A 87 12.78 13.53 13.34
CA PHE A 87 11.59 14.25 12.90
C PHE A 87 10.43 14.09 13.90
N GLY A 88 10.15 12.86 14.35
CA GLY A 88 9.10 12.58 15.35
C GLY A 88 9.31 13.34 16.66
N ARG A 89 10.57 13.52 17.12
CA ARG A 89 10.91 14.28 18.33
C ARG A 89 10.54 15.77 18.22
N ILE A 90 10.59 16.37 17.04
CA ILE A 90 10.14 17.76 16.87
C ILE A 90 8.62 17.84 17.05
N LEU A 91 7.87 16.96 16.40
CA LEU A 91 6.42 16.97 16.46
C LEU A 91 5.89 16.64 17.87
N SER A 92 6.57 15.74 18.60
CA SER A 92 6.17 15.38 19.96
C SER A 92 6.22 16.56 20.94
N LYS A 93 7.07 17.57 20.72
CA LYS A 93 7.11 18.80 21.55
C LYS A 93 5.80 19.59 21.55
N PHE A 94 4.95 19.39 20.54
CA PHE A 94 3.65 20.06 20.42
C PHE A 94 2.50 19.26 21.05
N ALA A 95 2.76 18.08 21.63
CA ALA A 95 1.77 17.09 22.09
C ALA A 95 1.13 17.36 23.47
N GLY A 96 1.12 18.59 23.97
CA GLY A 96 0.53 18.93 25.27
C GLY A 96 -1.02 18.90 25.27
N GLY A 97 -1.64 18.21 26.26
CA GLY A 97 -3.09 18.14 26.50
C GLY A 97 -3.78 16.87 25.98
N PRO A 98 -5.01 16.53 26.46
CA PRO A 98 -5.60 15.20 26.32
C PRO A 98 -6.05 14.82 24.90
N LYS A 99 -6.31 15.77 24.02
CA LYS A 99 -6.72 15.52 22.62
C LYS A 99 -5.56 15.69 21.62
N LYS A 100 -4.54 16.43 21.98
CA LYS A 100 -3.42 16.78 21.12
C LYS A 100 -2.60 15.58 20.63
N PRO A 101 -2.34 14.52 21.42
CA PRO A 101 -1.55 13.39 20.97
C PRO A 101 -2.09 12.71 19.71
N LEU A 102 -3.41 12.49 19.64
CA LEU A 102 -4.02 11.88 18.45
C LEU A 102 -4.00 12.83 17.24
N LEU A 103 -4.18 14.14 17.45
CA LEU A 103 -4.06 15.11 16.36
C LEU A 103 -2.63 15.18 15.83
N ILE A 104 -1.64 15.09 16.70
CA ILE A 104 -0.23 15.05 16.28
C ILE A 104 0.06 13.75 15.54
N ALA A 105 -0.41 12.58 16.02
CA ALA A 105 -0.30 11.34 15.31
C ALA A 105 -0.94 11.43 13.91
N TRP A 106 -2.09 12.10 13.79
CA TRP A 106 -2.76 12.36 12.52
C TRP A 106 -1.89 13.21 11.58
N VAL A 107 -1.31 14.29 12.07
CA VAL A 107 -0.39 15.16 11.30
C VAL A 107 0.89 14.41 10.94
N MET A 108 1.47 13.63 11.87
CA MET A 108 2.68 12.85 11.62
C MET A 108 2.51 11.89 10.44
N CYS A 109 1.34 11.26 10.31
CA CYS A 109 1.09 10.35 9.19
C CYS A 109 1.24 11.07 7.83
N PHE A 110 0.84 12.34 7.70
CA PHE A 110 1.03 13.10 6.45
C PHE A 110 2.50 13.33 6.10
N PHE A 111 3.35 13.49 7.09
CA PHE A 111 4.78 13.66 6.84
C PHE A 111 5.51 12.33 6.55
N MET A 112 4.94 11.21 6.99
CA MET A 112 5.49 9.87 6.79
C MET A 112 4.89 9.17 5.57
N PHE A 113 4.41 9.90 4.58
CA PHE A 113 3.66 9.44 3.41
C PHE A 113 4.47 8.55 2.45
N ILE A 114 5.80 8.53 2.57
CA ILE A 114 6.68 7.86 1.61
C ILE A 114 6.34 6.38 1.49
N ASP A 115 6.03 5.75 2.63
CA ASP A 115 5.71 4.34 2.71
C ASP A 115 4.83 4.06 3.93
N ASP A 116 3.85 3.18 3.78
CA ASP A 116 2.88 2.87 4.82
C ASP A 116 3.47 2.08 5.99
N TYR A 117 4.45 1.21 5.76
CA TYR A 117 5.14 0.48 6.85
C TYR A 117 5.95 1.44 7.72
N ILE A 118 6.67 2.37 7.08
CA ILE A 118 7.41 3.40 7.80
C ILE A 118 6.45 4.29 8.59
N CYS A 119 5.41 4.78 7.94
CA CYS A 119 4.39 5.60 8.58
C CYS A 119 3.84 4.88 9.82
N THR A 120 3.46 3.62 9.67
CA THR A 120 2.87 2.82 10.74
C THR A 120 3.83 2.64 11.91
N LEU A 121 5.06 2.22 11.66
CA LEU A 121 6.03 1.96 12.72
C LEU A 121 6.50 3.26 13.38
N ALA A 122 6.90 4.26 12.59
CA ALA A 122 7.43 5.52 13.11
C ALA A 122 6.41 6.27 13.96
N VAL A 123 5.15 6.37 13.49
CA VAL A 123 4.10 7.08 14.24
C VAL A 123 3.67 6.27 15.46
N SER A 124 3.55 4.94 15.35
CA SER A 124 3.21 4.09 16.49
C SER A 124 4.26 4.17 17.59
N PHE A 125 5.55 3.98 17.28
CA PHE A 125 6.63 4.07 18.27
C PHE A 125 6.80 5.48 18.83
N GLY A 126 6.70 6.51 17.97
CA GLY A 126 6.84 7.91 18.39
C GLY A 126 5.72 8.41 19.29
N MET A 127 4.51 7.85 19.15
CA MET A 127 3.32 8.36 19.83
C MET A 127 2.79 7.47 20.96
N LYS A 128 3.20 6.18 21.03
CA LYS A 128 2.66 5.24 22.02
C LYS A 128 2.83 5.71 23.46
N GLU A 129 4.02 6.21 23.83
CA GLU A 129 4.28 6.69 25.20
C GLU A 129 3.51 7.98 25.51
N ILE A 130 3.41 8.87 24.53
CA ILE A 130 2.70 10.14 24.67
C ILE A 130 1.20 9.90 24.83
N THR A 131 0.64 8.97 24.06
CA THR A 131 -0.77 8.56 24.18
C THR A 131 -1.02 7.84 25.52
N ASP A 132 -0.09 7.01 25.98
CA ASP A 132 -0.18 6.33 27.28
C ASP A 132 -0.20 7.32 28.44
N GLN A 133 0.72 8.29 28.46
CA GLN A 133 0.76 9.36 29.45
C GLN A 133 -0.53 10.20 29.47
N SER A 134 -1.16 10.35 28.30
CA SER A 134 -2.43 11.04 28.15
C SER A 134 -3.65 10.16 28.46
N ARG A 135 -3.45 8.93 28.95
CA ARG A 135 -4.50 7.96 29.25
C ARG A 135 -5.41 7.67 28.05
N ILE A 136 -4.85 7.66 26.83
CA ILE A 136 -5.55 7.28 25.61
C ILE A 136 -5.36 5.78 25.39
N PRO A 137 -6.42 4.97 25.18
CA PRO A 137 -6.28 3.56 24.85
C PRO A 137 -5.42 3.36 23.58
N ARG A 138 -4.44 2.45 23.63
CA ARG A 138 -3.58 2.15 22.46
C ARG A 138 -4.37 1.64 21.26
N GLU A 139 -5.56 1.10 21.48
CA GLU A 139 -6.48 0.70 20.43
C GLU A 139 -6.91 1.89 19.54
N HIS A 140 -6.98 3.10 20.09
CA HIS A 140 -7.28 4.30 19.30
C HIS A 140 -6.09 4.68 18.41
N LEU A 141 -4.88 4.67 18.97
CA LEU A 141 -3.66 4.91 18.19
C LEU A 141 -3.53 3.86 17.06
N ALA A 142 -3.75 2.58 17.38
CA ALA A 142 -3.69 1.50 16.40
C ALA A 142 -4.71 1.68 15.27
N TYR A 143 -5.96 2.00 15.59
CA TYR A 143 -6.99 2.32 14.59
C TYR A 143 -6.55 3.48 13.70
N GLN A 144 -6.14 4.57 14.31
CA GLN A 144 -5.79 5.78 13.58
C GLN A 144 -4.61 5.55 12.64
N VAL A 145 -3.50 5.00 13.14
CA VAL A 145 -2.29 4.80 12.34
C VAL A 145 -2.51 3.75 11.26
N GLY A 146 -3.11 2.59 11.60
CA GLY A 146 -3.37 1.51 10.66
C GLY A 146 -4.37 1.86 9.57
N SER A 147 -5.26 2.85 9.81
CA SER A 147 -6.19 3.34 8.78
C SER A 147 -5.59 4.47 7.96
N MET A 148 -4.80 5.35 8.58
CA MET A 148 -4.24 6.52 7.89
C MET A 148 -3.04 6.20 7.02
N ALA A 149 -2.13 5.32 7.46
CA ALA A 149 -0.90 5.06 6.73
C ALA A 149 -1.16 4.63 5.27
N PRO A 150 -1.94 3.58 4.97
CA PRO A 150 -2.23 3.21 3.60
C PRO A 150 -3.06 4.28 2.87
N SER A 151 -3.99 4.96 3.57
CA SER A 151 -4.83 6.00 2.96
C SER A 151 -4.02 7.20 2.48
N ILE A 152 -3.01 7.61 3.23
CA ILE A 152 -2.14 8.73 2.87
C ILE A 152 -1.19 8.33 1.73
N CYS A 153 -0.61 7.12 1.80
CA CYS A 153 0.31 6.65 0.77
C CYS A 153 -0.32 6.57 -0.62
N VAL A 154 -1.60 6.24 -0.73
CA VAL A 154 -2.29 6.23 -2.04
C VAL A 154 -2.69 7.61 -2.52
N LEU A 155 -2.86 8.60 -1.64
CA LEU A 155 -3.27 9.97 -2.01
C LEU A 155 -2.09 10.88 -2.32
N ILE A 156 -0.93 10.65 -1.74
CA ILE A 156 0.26 11.48 -1.97
C ILE A 156 1.09 10.87 -3.11
N PRO A 157 1.26 11.60 -4.23
CA PRO A 157 1.77 11.03 -5.47
C PRO A 157 3.28 10.76 -5.49
N PHE A 158 3.96 10.78 -4.36
CA PHE A 158 5.41 10.56 -4.21
C PHE A 158 5.72 9.41 -3.24
N SER A 159 4.80 8.45 -3.15
CA SER A 159 4.90 7.28 -2.28
C SER A 159 5.31 6.02 -3.04
N SER A 160 5.72 4.98 -2.29
CA SER A 160 5.97 3.64 -2.83
C SER A 160 4.73 3.06 -3.54
N TRP A 161 3.52 3.36 -3.04
CA TRP A 161 2.27 2.91 -3.63
C TRP A 161 1.98 3.54 -4.99
N THR A 162 2.18 4.85 -5.11
CA THR A 162 2.05 5.56 -6.38
C THR A 162 3.03 5.02 -7.41
N ALA A 163 4.30 4.87 -7.04
CA ALA A 163 5.34 4.37 -7.92
C ALA A 163 5.01 2.97 -8.46
N PHE A 164 4.55 2.09 -7.59
CA PHE A 164 4.14 0.74 -7.97
C PHE A 164 2.94 0.76 -8.93
N THR A 165 1.90 1.52 -8.60
CA THR A 165 0.69 1.60 -9.42
C THR A 165 0.97 2.23 -10.78
N VAL A 166 1.78 3.31 -10.83
CA VAL A 166 2.21 3.94 -12.10
C VAL A 166 2.96 2.94 -12.96
N GLY A 167 3.83 2.11 -12.36
CA GLY A 167 4.49 1.04 -13.08
C GLY A 167 3.52 0.05 -13.72
N LEU A 168 2.47 -0.34 -13.02
CA LEU A 168 1.46 -1.26 -13.54
C LEU A 168 0.60 -0.65 -14.65
N ILE A 169 0.14 0.61 -14.48
CA ILE A 169 -0.69 1.26 -15.49
C ILE A 169 0.12 1.66 -16.73
N SER A 170 1.45 1.77 -16.64
CA SER A 170 2.30 2.08 -17.79
C SER A 170 2.27 1.01 -18.87
N GLU A 171 2.04 -0.26 -18.51
CA GLU A 171 1.77 -1.34 -19.48
C GLU A 171 0.49 -1.14 -20.30
N GLN A 172 -0.43 -0.33 -19.76
CA GLN A 172 -1.69 0.00 -20.43
C GLN A 172 -1.62 1.35 -21.19
N GLY A 173 -0.42 1.90 -21.35
CA GLY A 173 -0.20 3.18 -22.03
C GLY A 173 -0.61 4.40 -21.21
N LEU A 174 -0.81 4.25 -19.92
CA LEU A 174 -1.13 5.32 -18.96
C LEU A 174 0.12 5.68 -18.15
N GLY A 175 0.09 6.82 -17.45
CA GLY A 175 1.26 7.27 -16.70
C GLY A 175 0.93 7.97 -15.38
N PHE A 176 1.89 8.73 -14.91
CA PHE A 176 1.77 9.49 -13.67
C PHE A 176 0.65 10.53 -13.71
N SER A 177 0.39 11.13 -14.88
CA SER A 177 -0.71 12.08 -15.10
C SER A 177 -2.08 11.49 -14.84
N GLU A 178 -2.32 10.24 -15.28
CA GLU A 178 -3.57 9.53 -15.04
C GLU A 178 -3.73 9.13 -13.58
N TYR A 179 -2.63 8.80 -12.89
CA TYR A 179 -2.66 8.58 -11.44
C TYR A 179 -3.03 9.87 -10.70
N LEU A 180 -2.42 11.02 -11.06
CA LEU A 180 -2.78 12.31 -10.47
C LEU A 180 -4.26 12.65 -10.69
N ALA A 181 -4.77 12.41 -11.91
CA ALA A 181 -6.18 12.59 -12.23
C ALA A 181 -7.11 11.64 -11.48
N ALA A 182 -6.61 10.49 -10.99
CA ALA A 182 -7.37 9.55 -10.19
C ALA A 182 -7.53 9.99 -8.73
N ILE A 183 -6.57 10.75 -8.17
CA ILE A 183 -6.56 11.13 -6.75
C ILE A 183 -7.90 11.73 -6.27
N PRO A 184 -8.54 12.68 -6.97
CA PRO A 184 -9.82 13.25 -6.56
C PRO A 184 -10.98 12.23 -6.45
N PHE A 185 -10.84 11.08 -7.08
CA PHE A 185 -11.82 9.99 -7.08
C PHE A 185 -11.48 8.85 -6.10
N MET A 186 -10.37 8.94 -5.37
CA MET A 186 -9.99 7.97 -4.33
C MET A 186 -10.80 8.19 -3.06
N PHE A 187 -12.10 7.93 -3.12
CA PHE A 187 -13.06 8.34 -2.08
C PHE A 187 -12.80 7.66 -0.73
N LEU A 188 -12.53 6.36 -0.70
CA LEU A 188 -12.33 5.66 0.57
C LEU A 188 -11.14 6.21 1.37
N PRO A 189 -9.93 6.37 0.80
CA PRO A 189 -8.80 6.97 1.51
C PRO A 189 -9.09 8.38 2.03
N MET A 190 -9.70 9.24 1.20
CA MET A 190 -10.04 10.60 1.60
C MET A 190 -11.02 10.65 2.77
N ILE A 191 -12.11 9.88 2.67
CA ILE A 191 -13.12 9.82 3.73
C ILE A 191 -12.52 9.20 5.00
N THR A 192 -11.66 8.18 4.88
CA THR A 192 -10.99 7.55 6.02
C THR A 192 -10.12 8.53 6.80
N ILE A 193 -9.34 9.36 6.12
CA ILE A 193 -8.50 10.40 6.76
C ILE A 193 -9.36 11.39 7.53
N ILE A 194 -10.47 11.85 6.93
CA ILE A 194 -11.41 12.78 7.57
C ILE A 194 -12.07 12.11 8.77
N VAL A 195 -12.55 10.87 8.65
CA VAL A 195 -13.20 10.15 9.75
C VAL A 195 -12.22 9.91 10.89
N CYS A 196 -10.96 9.55 10.63
CA CYS A 196 -9.93 9.42 11.66
C CYS A 196 -9.74 10.73 12.44
N LEU A 197 -9.70 11.88 11.75
CA LEU A 197 -9.62 13.19 12.38
C LEU A 197 -10.84 13.48 13.27
N LEU A 198 -12.05 13.24 12.76
CA LEU A 198 -13.29 13.50 13.47
C LEU A 198 -13.47 12.60 14.70
N VAL A 199 -13.01 11.35 14.63
CA VAL A 199 -13.00 10.41 15.79
C VAL A 199 -11.96 10.87 16.82
N ALA A 200 -10.75 11.26 16.38
CA ALA A 200 -9.69 11.77 17.25
C ALA A 200 -10.13 13.06 17.98
N TRP A 201 -10.84 13.92 17.29
CA TRP A 201 -11.38 15.17 17.85
C TRP A 201 -12.58 14.93 18.76
N GLY A 202 -13.26 13.78 18.60
CA GLY A 202 -14.45 13.41 19.39
C GLY A 202 -15.76 13.93 18.82
N ILE A 203 -15.78 14.35 17.55
CA ILE A 203 -17.00 14.73 16.82
C ILE A 203 -17.77 13.47 16.46
N ILE A 204 -17.08 12.47 15.89
CA ILE A 204 -17.67 11.14 15.69
C ILE A 204 -17.55 10.36 17.01
N PRO A 205 -18.65 9.75 17.49
CA PRO A 205 -18.63 9.03 18.75
C PRO A 205 -17.77 7.77 18.68
N LYS A 206 -17.16 7.43 19.80
CA LYS A 206 -16.45 6.17 19.97
C LYS A 206 -17.49 5.03 20.07
N VAL A 207 -17.38 4.04 19.19
CA VAL A 207 -18.34 2.93 19.12
C VAL A 207 -17.67 1.58 19.36
N GLY A 208 -18.45 0.57 19.64
CA GLY A 208 -18.01 -0.83 19.73
C GLY A 208 -16.84 -1.04 20.71
N VAL A 209 -15.78 -1.67 20.20
CA VAL A 209 -14.58 -2.01 21.01
C VAL A 209 -13.84 -0.75 21.45
N LEU A 210 -13.80 0.30 20.63
CA LEU A 210 -13.13 1.54 20.99
C LEU A 210 -13.81 2.21 22.20
N LYS A 211 -15.14 2.26 22.25
CA LYS A 211 -15.89 2.79 23.39
C LYS A 211 -15.54 2.03 24.69
N LYS A 212 -15.58 0.69 24.63
CA LYS A 212 -15.21 -0.17 25.77
C LYS A 212 -13.75 0.04 26.23
N SER A 213 -12.83 0.31 25.29
CA SER A 213 -11.43 0.60 25.63
C SER A 213 -11.29 1.92 26.40
N TYR A 214 -12.05 2.94 26.03
CA TYR A 214 -12.09 4.21 26.78
C TYR A 214 -12.74 4.05 28.16
N GLU A 215 -13.86 3.32 28.27
CA GLU A 215 -14.52 3.01 29.55
C GLU A 215 -13.58 2.28 30.52
N ARG A 216 -12.83 1.27 30.02
CA ARG A 216 -11.78 0.56 30.77
C ARG A 216 -10.76 1.54 31.38
N VAL A 217 -10.21 2.44 30.53
CA VAL A 217 -9.17 3.39 30.98
C VAL A 217 -9.71 4.43 31.94
N GLN A 218 -10.95 4.90 31.75
CA GLN A 218 -11.64 5.82 32.68
C GLN A 218 -11.88 5.20 34.05
N GLN A 219 -12.13 3.89 34.11
CA GLN A 219 -12.29 3.12 35.36
C GLN A 219 -10.95 2.77 36.04
N GLY A 220 -9.84 3.36 35.56
CA GLY A 220 -8.51 3.11 36.14
C GLY A 220 -7.75 1.92 35.53
N GLY A 221 -8.33 1.20 34.56
CA GLY A 221 -7.69 0.09 33.87
C GLY A 221 -6.48 0.48 33.00
N GLU A 222 -5.74 -0.54 32.52
CA GLU A 222 -4.55 -0.37 31.68
C GLU A 222 -4.91 0.24 30.30
N VAL A 223 -4.00 1.07 29.74
CA VAL A 223 -4.14 1.66 28.40
C VAL A 223 -3.98 0.62 27.30
N LEU A 224 -3.23 -0.46 27.53
CA LEU A 224 -3.09 -1.62 26.65
C LEU A 224 -3.79 -2.82 27.28
N MET A 225 -4.66 -3.49 26.55
CA MET A 225 -5.20 -4.79 26.95
C MET A 225 -4.25 -5.89 26.53
N LYS A 226 -3.69 -6.63 27.50
CA LYS A 226 -2.82 -7.78 27.26
C LYS A 226 -3.65 -8.95 26.68
N GLU A 227 -3.71 -9.05 25.38
CA GLU A 227 -4.21 -10.23 24.67
C GLU A 227 -3.02 -10.99 24.06
N LYS A 228 -3.12 -12.32 23.96
CA LYS A 228 -2.11 -13.08 23.21
C LYS A 228 -2.11 -12.60 21.78
N ILE A 229 -1.00 -12.03 21.32
CA ILE A 229 -0.78 -11.68 19.91
C ILE A 229 -0.81 -13.00 19.16
N GLY A 230 -1.81 -13.20 18.33
CA GLY A 230 -2.19 -14.50 17.74
C GLY A 230 -1.26 -15.06 16.67
N VAL A 231 -0.13 -14.43 16.38
CA VAL A 231 0.91 -14.94 15.48
C VAL A 231 2.26 -14.48 16.01
N SER A 232 3.21 -15.41 16.13
CA SER A 232 4.63 -15.06 16.24
C SER A 232 4.94 -14.07 15.13
N ILE A 233 5.34 -12.87 15.51
CA ILE A 233 5.98 -11.93 14.62
C ILE A 233 7.15 -12.74 14.05
N VAL A 234 7.08 -13.09 12.76
CA VAL A 234 8.26 -13.39 11.97
C VAL A 234 9.25 -12.30 12.38
N ASP A 235 10.49 -12.65 12.69
CA ASP A 235 11.53 -11.71 13.07
C ASP A 235 11.57 -10.55 12.08
N LEU A 236 10.65 -9.61 12.29
CA LEU A 236 10.78 -8.33 11.67
C LEU A 236 12.01 -7.74 12.36
N ASP A 237 13.06 -7.61 11.61
CA ASP A 237 14.23 -6.85 12.00
C ASP A 237 13.75 -5.40 12.21
N VAL A 238 13.03 -5.20 13.34
CA VAL A 238 12.60 -3.86 13.76
C VAL A 238 13.90 -3.16 14.08
N PRO A 239 14.32 -2.19 13.26
CA PRO A 239 15.59 -1.53 13.48
C PRO A 239 15.60 -1.05 14.92
N GLY A 240 16.59 -1.50 15.70
CA GLY A 240 16.75 -1.10 17.09
C GLY A 240 16.67 0.42 17.20
N GLU A 241 16.18 0.94 18.32
CA GLU A 241 16.05 2.38 18.59
C GLU A 241 17.41 3.06 18.37
N ARG A 242 17.67 3.49 17.11
CA ARG A 242 18.86 4.29 16.85
C ARG A 242 18.67 5.69 17.41
N LYS A 243 19.76 6.27 17.89
CA LYS A 243 19.75 7.66 18.38
C LYS A 243 19.17 8.58 17.31
N ALA A 244 18.15 9.34 17.67
CA ALA A 244 17.53 10.29 16.76
C ALA A 244 18.57 11.29 16.23
N SER A 245 18.69 11.37 14.90
CA SER A 245 19.53 12.36 14.23
C SER A 245 18.79 13.68 13.98
N SER A 246 19.36 14.60 13.22
CA SER A 246 18.68 15.84 12.84
C SER A 246 17.44 15.56 11.99
N SER A 247 16.34 16.28 12.22
CA SER A 247 15.14 16.23 11.36
C SER A 247 15.42 16.62 9.91
N LEU A 248 16.45 17.41 9.66
CA LEU A 248 16.88 17.76 8.29
C LEU A 248 17.30 16.53 7.49
N ASN A 249 17.77 15.48 8.16
CA ASN A 249 18.14 14.21 7.53
C ASN A 249 16.94 13.44 6.95
N PHE A 250 15.73 13.79 7.37
CA PHE A 250 14.47 13.33 6.76
C PHE A 250 13.94 14.37 5.77
N ILE A 251 13.79 15.62 6.19
CA ILE A 251 13.10 16.67 5.44
C ILE A 251 13.81 16.96 4.11
N VAL A 252 15.15 17.10 4.11
CA VAL A 252 15.90 17.50 2.90
C VAL A 252 15.79 16.45 1.78
N PRO A 253 16.04 15.15 2.01
CA PRO A 253 15.84 14.14 0.97
C PRO A 253 14.41 14.07 0.44
N VAL A 254 13.38 14.26 1.31
CA VAL A 254 11.98 14.30 0.89
C VAL A 254 11.68 15.49 -0.02
N ILE A 255 12.18 16.67 0.34
CA ILE A 255 12.04 17.86 -0.52
C ILE A 255 12.73 17.64 -1.87
N VAL A 256 13.93 17.05 -1.87
CA VAL A 256 14.66 16.73 -3.11
C VAL A 256 13.89 15.73 -3.96
N LEU A 257 13.34 14.66 -3.35
CA LEU A 257 12.48 13.69 -4.03
C LEU A 257 11.37 14.41 -4.80
N VAL A 258 10.60 15.25 -4.11
CA VAL A 258 9.45 15.95 -4.69
C VAL A 258 9.88 16.95 -5.77
N LEU A 259 10.87 17.80 -5.47
CA LEU A 259 11.31 18.85 -6.41
C LEU A 259 11.92 18.26 -7.67
N VAL A 260 12.79 17.26 -7.54
CA VAL A 260 13.43 16.64 -8.72
C VAL A 260 12.41 15.87 -9.55
N THR A 261 11.49 15.14 -8.94
CA THR A 261 10.39 14.50 -9.68
C THR A 261 9.60 15.53 -10.49
N MET A 262 9.26 16.68 -9.91
CA MET A 262 8.54 17.74 -10.61
C MET A 262 9.35 18.38 -11.73
N LEU A 263 10.66 18.55 -11.55
CA LEU A 263 11.55 19.17 -12.55
C LEU A 263 11.80 18.27 -13.76
N PHE A 264 11.75 16.95 -13.57
CA PHE A 264 11.97 15.95 -14.62
C PHE A 264 10.66 15.35 -15.13
N GLU A 265 9.70 16.19 -15.49
CA GLU A 265 8.43 15.80 -16.13
C GLU A 265 7.64 14.72 -15.35
N HIS A 266 7.70 14.79 -14.02
CA HIS A 266 7.08 13.83 -13.08
C HIS A 266 7.74 12.42 -13.09
N ASP A 267 8.99 12.31 -13.50
CA ASP A 267 9.73 11.04 -13.42
C ASP A 267 10.21 10.75 -11.98
N LEU A 268 9.55 9.78 -11.36
CA LEU A 268 9.84 9.33 -9.99
C LEU A 268 11.24 8.72 -9.84
N VAL A 269 11.80 8.12 -10.89
CA VAL A 269 13.15 7.51 -10.83
C VAL A 269 14.19 8.59 -10.57
N HIS A 270 14.12 9.71 -11.29
CA HIS A 270 15.03 10.84 -11.10
C HIS A 270 14.94 11.42 -9.69
N GLY A 271 13.72 11.66 -9.19
CA GLY A 271 13.50 12.17 -7.84
C GLY A 271 14.04 11.24 -6.76
N LEU A 272 13.80 9.96 -6.91
CA LEU A 272 14.18 8.95 -5.94
C LEU A 272 15.70 8.74 -5.86
N LEU A 273 16.37 8.63 -7.01
CA LEU A 273 17.81 8.52 -7.07
C LEU A 273 18.51 9.78 -6.54
N ALA A 274 17.99 10.97 -6.85
CA ALA A 274 18.47 12.22 -6.30
C ALA A 274 18.33 12.27 -4.77
N ALA A 275 17.21 11.80 -4.22
CA ALA A 275 16.99 11.72 -2.78
C ALA A 275 18.00 10.79 -2.09
N VAL A 276 18.22 9.58 -2.65
CA VAL A 276 19.25 8.65 -2.13
C VAL A 276 20.65 9.25 -2.21
N PHE A 277 20.99 9.95 -3.30
CA PHE A 277 22.27 10.63 -3.44
C PHE A 277 22.46 11.73 -2.39
N VAL A 278 21.44 12.54 -2.14
CA VAL A 278 21.45 13.57 -1.10
C VAL A 278 21.54 12.98 0.30
N GLN A 279 20.88 11.84 0.56
CA GLN A 279 21.09 11.08 1.81
C GLN A 279 22.56 10.71 1.99
N GLY A 280 23.22 10.23 0.91
CA GLY A 280 24.65 9.90 0.94
C GLY A 280 25.49 11.11 1.36
N ILE A 281 25.29 12.26 0.71
CA ILE A 281 26.02 13.50 1.05
C ILE A 281 25.77 13.88 2.52
N LEU A 282 24.52 13.90 2.97
CA LEU A 282 24.16 14.30 4.33
C LEU A 282 24.71 13.35 5.38
N TYR A 283 24.58 12.05 5.19
CA TYR A 283 24.91 11.07 6.23
C TYR A 283 26.42 10.84 6.33
N LEU A 284 27.14 10.90 5.20
CA LEU A 284 28.60 10.80 5.19
C LEU A 284 29.27 12.08 5.73
N SER A 285 28.79 13.27 5.33
CA SER A 285 29.32 14.53 5.84
C SER A 285 29.11 14.73 7.35
N GLN A 286 27.96 14.27 7.87
CA GLN A 286 27.66 14.29 9.31
C GLN A 286 28.29 13.11 10.07
N LYS A 287 29.01 12.20 9.40
CA LYS A 287 29.60 10.98 9.99
C LYS A 287 28.58 10.10 10.71
N ILE A 288 27.33 10.11 10.22
CA ILE A 288 26.26 9.21 10.72
C ILE A 288 26.53 7.78 10.27
N MET A 289 27.07 7.63 9.06
CA MET A 289 27.46 6.36 8.45
C MET A 289 28.82 6.49 7.78
N THR A 290 29.54 5.38 7.70
CA THR A 290 30.71 5.23 6.83
C THR A 290 30.25 4.93 5.39
N PRO A 291 31.09 5.13 4.36
CA PRO A 291 30.75 4.77 2.98
C PRO A 291 30.34 3.30 2.81
N THR A 292 30.99 2.39 3.55
CA THR A 292 30.68 0.96 3.53
C THR A 292 29.30 0.70 4.15
N GLU A 293 28.99 1.29 5.29
CA GLU A 293 27.66 1.17 5.92
C GLU A 293 26.56 1.74 5.04
N PHE A 294 26.81 2.89 4.38
CA PHE A 294 25.86 3.48 3.45
C PHE A 294 25.54 2.52 2.30
N ALA A 295 26.56 1.98 1.64
CA ALA A 295 26.39 1.04 0.55
C ALA A 295 25.67 -0.24 1.03
N THR A 296 26.07 -0.81 2.17
CA THR A 296 25.42 -1.98 2.76
C THR A 296 23.95 -1.73 3.03
N ASN A 297 23.58 -0.58 3.60
CA ASN A 297 22.19 -0.23 3.88
C ASN A 297 21.38 0.00 2.60
N CYS A 298 21.96 0.53 1.53
CA CYS A 298 21.31 0.60 0.22
C CYS A 298 20.97 -0.81 -0.29
N PHE A 299 21.91 -1.76 -0.23
CA PHE A 299 21.69 -3.13 -0.69
C PHE A 299 20.68 -3.89 0.19
N GLU A 300 20.80 -3.78 1.50
CA GLU A 300 19.84 -4.42 2.41
C GLU A 300 18.43 -3.83 2.26
N GLY A 301 18.33 -2.51 2.04
CA GLY A 301 17.05 -1.86 1.74
C GLY A 301 16.46 -2.35 0.41
N ALA A 302 17.23 -2.38 -0.66
CA ALA A 302 16.81 -2.91 -1.96
C ALA A 302 16.33 -4.37 -1.83
N LYS A 303 17.04 -5.19 -1.07
CA LYS A 303 16.70 -6.60 -0.81
C LYS A 303 15.32 -6.76 -0.16
N THR A 304 14.88 -5.84 0.68
CA THR A 304 13.54 -5.91 1.28
C THR A 304 12.42 -5.85 0.25
N MET A 305 12.67 -5.20 -0.91
CA MET A 305 11.72 -5.06 -2.01
C MET A 305 11.79 -6.20 -3.04
N CYS A 306 12.79 -7.10 -2.94
CA CYS A 306 12.97 -8.18 -3.91
C CYS A 306 11.73 -9.09 -4.02
N ASN A 307 11.07 -9.38 -2.91
CA ASN A 307 9.89 -10.25 -2.93
C ASN A 307 8.74 -9.63 -3.75
N ILE A 308 8.52 -8.32 -3.59
CA ILE A 308 7.52 -7.57 -4.37
C ILE A 308 7.93 -7.53 -5.84
N ALA A 309 9.19 -7.25 -6.14
CA ALA A 309 9.70 -7.22 -7.51
C ALA A 309 9.55 -8.57 -8.23
N LEU A 310 9.76 -9.70 -7.53
CA LEU A 310 9.52 -11.04 -8.06
C LEU A 310 8.03 -11.33 -8.32
N ILE A 311 7.15 -10.90 -7.42
CA ILE A 311 5.70 -11.02 -7.64
C ILE A 311 5.30 -10.27 -8.90
N VAL A 312 5.78 -9.05 -9.08
CA VAL A 312 5.54 -8.26 -10.30
C VAL A 312 6.10 -8.95 -11.54
N PHE A 313 7.29 -9.50 -11.45
CA PHE A 313 7.91 -10.26 -12.55
C PHE A 313 7.01 -11.38 -13.08
N PHE A 314 6.53 -12.24 -12.19
CA PHE A 314 5.64 -13.33 -12.57
C PHE A 314 4.25 -12.84 -13.02
N ALA A 315 3.81 -11.69 -12.49
CA ALA A 315 2.58 -11.06 -12.91
C ALA A 315 2.65 -10.56 -14.35
N PHE A 316 3.76 -9.96 -14.77
CA PHE A 316 3.97 -9.55 -16.15
C PHE A 316 3.98 -10.76 -17.09
N ILE A 317 4.59 -11.88 -16.70
CA ILE A 317 4.53 -13.13 -17.47
C ILE A 317 3.07 -13.60 -17.60
N LEU A 318 2.32 -13.63 -16.49
CA LEU A 318 0.92 -14.05 -16.49
C LEU A 318 0.06 -13.12 -17.35
N ASN A 319 0.29 -11.80 -17.26
CA ASN A 319 -0.43 -10.81 -18.07
C ASN A 319 -0.19 -11.02 -19.57
N SER A 320 1.07 -11.20 -19.97
CA SER A 320 1.44 -11.53 -21.36
C SER A 320 0.76 -12.81 -21.84
N ALA A 321 0.73 -13.87 -21.01
CA ALA A 321 0.02 -15.09 -21.32
C ALA A 321 -1.49 -14.87 -21.49
N ASN A 322 -2.11 -14.14 -20.55
CA ASN A 322 -3.54 -13.84 -20.57
C ASN A 322 -3.99 -13.05 -21.80
N GLN A 323 -3.19 -12.07 -22.24
CA GLN A 323 -3.44 -11.35 -23.48
C GLN A 323 -3.38 -12.31 -24.69
N THR A 324 -2.38 -13.18 -24.75
CA THR A 324 -2.20 -14.13 -25.86
C THR A 324 -3.31 -15.18 -25.95
N ILE A 325 -3.82 -15.66 -24.81
CA ILE A 325 -4.93 -16.66 -24.76
C ILE A 325 -6.32 -16.04 -24.87
N GLY A 326 -6.42 -14.68 -24.95
CA GLY A 326 -7.68 -13.98 -25.15
C GLY A 326 -8.53 -13.83 -23.88
N PHE A 327 -7.92 -13.98 -22.68
CA PHE A 327 -8.64 -13.79 -21.41
C PHE A 327 -9.23 -12.40 -21.25
N THR A 328 -8.43 -11.37 -21.56
CA THR A 328 -8.87 -9.98 -21.41
C THR A 328 -10.08 -9.69 -22.29
N ASP A 329 -10.06 -10.13 -23.55
CA ASP A 329 -11.18 -9.94 -24.47
C ASP A 329 -12.43 -10.70 -24.05
N PHE A 330 -12.27 -11.95 -23.56
CA PHE A 330 -13.37 -12.74 -23.05
C PHE A 330 -14.00 -12.09 -21.82
N PHE A 331 -13.19 -11.61 -20.90
CA PHE A 331 -13.64 -10.95 -19.67
C PHE A 331 -14.35 -9.63 -19.96
N ILE A 332 -13.82 -8.81 -20.88
CA ILE A 332 -14.42 -7.53 -21.31
C ILE A 332 -15.81 -7.78 -21.90
N ARG A 333 -15.97 -8.77 -22.80
CA ARG A 333 -17.28 -9.10 -23.37
C ARG A 333 -18.26 -9.58 -22.29
N GLY A 334 -17.83 -10.49 -21.42
CA GLY A 334 -18.70 -11.05 -20.37
C GLY A 334 -19.19 -10.02 -19.35
N ILE A 335 -18.32 -9.09 -18.91
CA ILE A 335 -18.71 -8.03 -17.99
C ILE A 335 -19.45 -6.90 -18.71
N GLY A 336 -19.03 -6.52 -19.93
CA GLY A 336 -19.66 -5.46 -20.69
C GLY A 336 -21.13 -5.76 -21.02
N GLU A 337 -21.50 -7.04 -21.15
CA GLU A 337 -22.89 -7.46 -21.34
C GLU A 337 -23.68 -7.55 -20.01
N SER A 338 -23.01 -7.73 -18.88
CA SER A 338 -23.65 -8.05 -17.59
C SER A 338 -23.72 -6.89 -16.62
N VAL A 339 -22.77 -5.93 -16.68
CA VAL A 339 -22.70 -4.80 -15.74
C VAL A 339 -22.91 -3.48 -16.50
N PRO A 340 -23.92 -2.70 -16.13
CA PRO A 340 -24.07 -1.35 -16.70
C PRO A 340 -22.80 -0.51 -16.49
N VAL A 341 -22.29 0.14 -17.53
CA VAL A 341 -21.06 0.96 -17.49
C VAL A 341 -21.07 1.93 -16.30
N ARG A 342 -22.22 2.50 -15.99
CA ARG A 342 -22.43 3.43 -14.87
C ARG A 342 -22.16 2.81 -13.50
N LEU A 343 -22.27 1.51 -13.35
CA LEU A 343 -22.00 0.79 -12.09
C LEU A 343 -20.61 0.17 -12.08
N LEU A 344 -19.84 0.28 -13.16
CA LEU A 344 -18.50 -0.30 -13.25
C LEU A 344 -17.54 0.21 -12.16
N PRO A 345 -17.47 1.52 -11.82
CA PRO A 345 -16.60 2.00 -10.75
C PRO A 345 -16.93 1.38 -9.39
N LEU A 346 -18.22 1.25 -9.08
CA LEU A 346 -18.69 0.58 -7.87
C LEU A 346 -18.33 -0.91 -7.88
N ALA A 347 -18.55 -1.59 -8.98
CA ALA A 347 -18.25 -3.02 -9.11
C ALA A 347 -16.74 -3.28 -8.92
N VAL A 348 -15.89 -2.48 -9.56
CA VAL A 348 -14.43 -2.54 -9.40
C VAL A 348 -14.04 -2.34 -7.93
N PHE A 349 -14.54 -1.27 -7.30
CA PHE A 349 -14.29 -1.02 -5.88
C PHE A 349 -14.64 -2.21 -5.00
N LEU A 350 -15.84 -2.78 -5.16
CA LEU A 350 -16.30 -3.90 -4.32
C LEU A 350 -15.53 -5.19 -4.57
N ILE A 351 -15.25 -5.52 -5.84
CA ILE A 351 -14.47 -6.71 -6.20
C ILE A 351 -13.06 -6.61 -5.62
N VAL A 352 -12.40 -5.47 -5.81
CA VAL A 352 -11.05 -5.24 -5.31
C VAL A 352 -11.02 -5.24 -3.77
N ALA A 353 -11.98 -4.57 -3.13
CA ALA A 353 -12.12 -4.54 -1.68
C ALA A 353 -12.28 -5.94 -1.08
N PHE A 354 -13.18 -6.74 -1.64
CA PHE A 354 -13.41 -8.12 -1.20
C PHE A 354 -12.18 -9.00 -1.44
N THR A 355 -11.58 -8.93 -2.62
CA THR A 355 -10.41 -9.75 -2.97
C THR A 355 -9.23 -9.40 -2.07
N THR A 356 -8.95 -8.12 -1.84
CA THR A 356 -7.88 -7.68 -0.95
C THR A 356 -8.14 -8.09 0.49
N PHE A 357 -9.38 -7.94 0.98
CA PHE A 357 -9.76 -8.41 2.32
C PHE A 357 -9.54 -9.92 2.48
N ALA A 358 -9.90 -10.70 1.46
CA ALA A 358 -9.82 -12.15 1.49
C ALA A 358 -8.39 -12.69 1.33
N THR A 359 -7.49 -11.94 0.67
CA THR A 359 -6.12 -12.40 0.34
C THR A 359 -5.03 -11.71 1.15
N ALA A 360 -5.30 -10.54 1.76
CA ALA A 360 -4.32 -9.61 2.34
C ALA A 360 -3.27 -9.08 1.33
N GLY A 361 -3.44 -9.35 0.05
CA GLY A 361 -2.44 -9.14 -0.98
C GLY A 361 -2.67 -7.88 -1.81
N TYR A 362 -2.60 -6.69 -1.24
CA TYR A 362 -2.90 -5.46 -1.98
C TYR A 362 -1.96 -5.21 -3.17
N TRP A 363 -0.70 -5.58 -3.11
CA TRP A 363 0.22 -5.50 -4.25
C TRP A 363 -0.24 -6.41 -5.39
N VAL A 364 -0.52 -7.70 -5.05
CA VAL A 364 -0.94 -8.71 -6.02
C VAL A 364 -2.32 -8.41 -6.60
N VAL A 365 -3.24 -7.93 -5.78
CA VAL A 365 -4.59 -7.57 -6.28
C VAL A 365 -4.51 -6.45 -7.31
N GLN A 366 -3.65 -5.46 -7.13
CA GLN A 366 -3.42 -4.43 -8.15
C GLN A 366 -2.87 -5.04 -9.44
N VAL A 367 -1.87 -5.92 -9.33
CA VAL A 367 -1.26 -6.62 -10.48
C VAL A 367 -2.31 -7.41 -11.29
N ILE A 368 -3.28 -8.02 -10.61
CA ILE A 368 -4.35 -8.77 -11.27
C ILE A 368 -5.40 -7.82 -11.86
N THR A 369 -5.80 -6.79 -11.12
CA THR A 369 -6.99 -6.00 -11.44
C THR A 369 -6.71 -4.87 -12.44
N VAL A 370 -5.51 -4.29 -12.42
CA VAL A 370 -5.12 -3.21 -13.35
C VAL A 370 -5.21 -3.68 -14.82
N PRO A 371 -4.57 -4.79 -15.25
CA PRO A 371 -4.64 -5.24 -16.63
C PRO A 371 -6.03 -5.71 -17.08
N ILE A 372 -6.94 -5.95 -16.14
CA ILE A 372 -8.33 -6.36 -16.43
C ILE A 372 -9.24 -5.14 -16.55
N PHE A 373 -9.24 -4.29 -15.54
CA PHE A 373 -10.21 -3.21 -15.44
C PHE A 373 -9.84 -1.93 -16.21
N ILE A 374 -8.55 -1.68 -16.47
CA ILE A 374 -8.15 -0.52 -17.28
C ILE A 374 -8.56 -0.68 -18.76
N PRO A 375 -8.28 -1.81 -19.45
CA PRO A 375 -8.79 -2.03 -20.80
C PRO A 375 -10.32 -2.06 -20.87
N LEU A 376 -10.99 -2.60 -19.85
CA LEU A 376 -12.45 -2.59 -19.74
C LEU A 376 -12.98 -1.14 -19.68
N ALA A 377 -12.37 -0.27 -18.90
CA ALA A 377 -12.72 1.14 -18.85
C ALA A 377 -12.57 1.81 -20.23
N ALA A 378 -11.43 1.59 -20.88
CA ALA A 378 -11.17 2.14 -22.22
C ALA A 378 -12.19 1.66 -23.26
N SER A 379 -12.56 0.36 -23.24
CA SER A 379 -13.54 -0.22 -24.17
C SER A 379 -14.98 0.31 -23.96
N THR A 380 -15.31 0.71 -22.74
CA THR A 380 -16.65 1.22 -22.38
C THR A 380 -16.75 2.75 -22.44
N GLY A 381 -15.65 3.45 -22.74
CA GLY A 381 -15.59 4.91 -22.75
C GLY A 381 -15.56 5.55 -21.35
N LEU A 382 -15.39 4.76 -20.29
CA LEU A 382 -15.24 5.25 -18.93
C LEU A 382 -13.81 5.81 -18.74
N ASN A 383 -13.70 6.93 -18.02
CA ASN A 383 -12.39 7.51 -17.70
C ASN A 383 -11.54 6.52 -16.86
N PRO A 384 -10.37 6.07 -17.35
CA PRO A 384 -9.50 5.13 -16.65
C PRO A 384 -9.08 5.61 -15.27
N SER A 385 -8.97 6.92 -15.04
CA SER A 385 -8.60 7.49 -13.73
C SER A 385 -9.62 7.15 -12.64
N ILE A 386 -10.91 7.04 -12.97
CA ILE A 386 -11.96 6.62 -12.02
C ILE A 386 -11.76 5.15 -11.63
N VAL A 387 -11.37 4.33 -12.59
CA VAL A 387 -11.12 2.90 -12.34
C VAL A 387 -9.85 2.71 -11.51
N ILE A 388 -8.78 3.45 -11.79
CA ILE A 388 -7.58 3.49 -10.94
C ILE A 388 -7.98 3.84 -9.51
N ALA A 389 -8.77 4.89 -9.33
CA ALA A 389 -9.23 5.33 -8.01
C ALA A 389 -10.07 4.28 -7.29
N ALA A 390 -10.93 3.56 -8.01
CA ALA A 390 -11.73 2.48 -7.44
C ALA A 390 -10.86 1.30 -7.00
N ILE A 391 -9.83 0.93 -7.79
CA ILE A 391 -8.84 -0.08 -7.41
C ILE A 391 -8.10 0.35 -6.14
N MET A 392 -7.56 1.58 -6.11
CA MET A 392 -6.82 2.08 -4.96
C MET A 392 -7.67 2.18 -3.69
N SER A 393 -8.93 2.57 -3.82
CA SER A 393 -9.90 2.55 -2.71
C SER A 393 -10.18 1.14 -2.22
N GLY A 394 -10.33 0.18 -3.14
CA GLY A 394 -10.59 -1.22 -2.80
C GLY A 394 -9.42 -1.88 -2.06
N VAL A 395 -8.18 -1.70 -2.56
CA VAL A 395 -7.00 -2.27 -1.89
C VAL A 395 -6.77 -1.65 -0.52
N THR A 396 -7.03 -0.35 -0.37
CA THR A 396 -6.93 0.33 0.93
C THR A 396 -7.95 -0.23 1.93
N PHE A 397 -9.21 -0.41 1.52
CA PHE A 397 -10.24 -1.03 2.36
C PHE A 397 -9.83 -2.42 2.85
N GLY A 398 -9.45 -3.29 1.91
CA GLY A 398 -9.08 -4.67 2.23
C GLY A 398 -7.87 -4.74 3.14
N GLY A 399 -6.84 -3.92 2.89
CA GLY A 399 -5.63 -3.83 3.71
C GLY A 399 -5.91 -3.44 5.17
N ILE A 400 -6.79 -2.47 5.41
CA ILE A 400 -7.13 -1.99 6.77
C ILE A 400 -7.93 -3.03 7.55
N LEU A 401 -8.86 -3.74 6.91
CA LEU A 401 -9.78 -4.66 7.60
C LEU A 401 -9.32 -6.11 7.62
N CYS A 402 -8.34 -6.50 6.83
CA CYS A 402 -7.81 -7.86 6.85
C CYS A 402 -6.89 -8.05 8.07
N PHE A 403 -7.31 -8.88 9.05
CA PHE A 403 -6.58 -9.09 10.31
C PHE A 403 -5.23 -9.81 10.15
N TYR A 404 -4.91 -10.31 8.96
CA TYR A 404 -3.63 -10.91 8.59
C TYR A 404 -2.92 -10.13 7.46
N SER A 405 -3.28 -8.87 7.23
CA SER A 405 -2.54 -7.98 6.34
C SER A 405 -1.27 -7.44 6.99
N ASP A 406 -0.29 -7.13 6.16
CA ASP A 406 1.02 -6.63 6.61
C ASP A 406 0.87 -5.36 7.42
N ILE A 407 0.00 -4.43 6.99
CA ILE A 407 -0.23 -3.16 7.70
C ILE A 407 -0.79 -3.37 9.10
N VAL A 408 -1.66 -4.38 9.28
CA VAL A 408 -2.22 -4.73 10.60
C VAL A 408 -1.15 -5.36 11.48
N PHE A 409 -0.25 -6.18 10.92
CA PHE A 409 0.91 -6.72 11.66
C PHE A 409 1.87 -5.61 12.07
N MET A 410 2.22 -4.69 11.17
CA MET A 410 3.11 -3.56 11.48
C MET A 410 2.52 -2.66 12.57
N THR A 411 1.22 -2.40 12.50
CA THR A 411 0.51 -1.63 13.53
C THR A 411 0.53 -2.35 14.89
N ALA A 412 0.33 -3.67 14.90
CA ALA A 412 0.40 -4.49 16.10
C ALA A 412 1.81 -4.46 16.71
N ALA A 413 2.85 -4.57 15.89
CA ALA A 413 4.24 -4.47 16.31
C ALA A 413 4.55 -3.11 16.94
N GLY A 414 4.07 -2.00 16.33
CA GLY A 414 4.32 -0.65 16.81
C GLY A 414 3.54 -0.28 18.08
N THR A 415 2.26 -0.66 18.15
CA THR A 415 1.35 -0.26 19.24
C THR A 415 1.22 -1.30 20.37
N GLY A 416 1.53 -2.58 20.07
CA GLY A 416 1.28 -3.71 20.96
C GLY A 416 -0.17 -4.20 20.98
N VAL A 417 -1.05 -3.68 20.13
CA VAL A 417 -2.46 -4.08 20.06
C VAL A 417 -2.63 -5.30 19.17
N ALA A 418 -3.29 -6.35 19.67
CA ALA A 418 -3.54 -7.55 18.90
C ALA A 418 -4.31 -7.28 17.59
N ASN A 419 -3.92 -7.95 16.49
CA ASN A 419 -4.47 -7.76 15.14
C ASN A 419 -6.00 -7.77 15.10
N ILE A 420 -6.61 -8.82 15.66
CA ILE A 420 -8.07 -8.97 15.69
C ILE A 420 -8.74 -7.81 16.43
N ARG A 421 -8.11 -7.32 17.51
CA ARG A 421 -8.64 -6.21 18.29
C ARG A 421 -8.59 -4.90 17.51
N GLN A 422 -7.46 -4.65 16.85
CA GLN A 422 -7.30 -3.50 15.95
C GLN A 422 -8.38 -3.48 14.86
N VAL A 423 -8.58 -4.59 14.16
CA VAL A 423 -9.60 -4.70 13.11
C VAL A 423 -11.01 -4.52 13.66
N LYS A 424 -11.33 -5.10 14.83
CA LYS A 424 -12.63 -4.88 15.50
C LYS A 424 -12.88 -3.42 15.87
N VAL A 425 -11.83 -2.66 16.15
CA VAL A 425 -11.92 -1.22 16.41
C VAL A 425 -12.12 -0.45 15.11
N ALA A 426 -11.38 -0.78 14.07
CA ALA A 426 -11.44 -0.13 12.76
C ALA A 426 -12.74 -0.40 12.00
N ALA A 427 -13.28 -1.62 12.10
CA ALA A 427 -14.40 -2.10 11.29
C ALA A 427 -15.63 -1.18 11.26
N PRO A 428 -16.20 -0.68 12.37
CA PRO A 428 -17.38 0.16 12.28
C PRO A 428 -17.15 1.47 11.55
N TYR A 429 -15.96 2.05 11.65
CA TYR A 429 -15.59 3.28 10.97
C TYR A 429 -15.29 3.03 9.49
N VAL A 430 -14.45 2.05 9.18
CA VAL A 430 -14.04 1.75 7.80
C VAL A 430 -15.21 1.18 6.97
N LEU A 431 -16.11 0.40 7.56
CA LEU A 431 -17.34 0.01 6.87
C LEU A 431 -18.25 1.21 6.59
N GLY A 432 -18.35 2.16 7.51
CA GLY A 432 -19.07 3.41 7.29
C GLY A 432 -18.44 4.24 6.15
N THR A 433 -17.11 4.36 6.11
CA THR A 433 -16.42 5.04 5.01
C THR A 433 -16.58 4.31 3.68
N ALA A 434 -16.60 2.97 3.69
CA ALA A 434 -16.83 2.17 2.47
C ALA A 434 -18.23 2.37 1.88
N VAL A 435 -19.27 2.47 2.73
CA VAL A 435 -20.63 2.80 2.27
C VAL A 435 -20.67 4.17 1.62
N LEU A 436 -20.03 5.18 2.23
CA LEU A 436 -19.95 6.53 1.66
C LEU A 436 -19.17 6.53 0.33
N ALA A 437 -18.04 5.82 0.26
CA ALA A 437 -17.26 5.67 -0.97
C ALA A 437 -18.07 4.97 -2.07
N ALA A 438 -18.83 3.93 -1.73
CA ALA A 438 -19.72 3.23 -2.67
C ALA A 438 -20.79 4.17 -3.26
N ILE A 439 -21.40 5.01 -2.42
CA ILE A 439 -22.35 6.04 -2.87
C ILE A 439 -21.66 7.02 -3.83
N CYS A 440 -20.44 7.49 -3.51
CA CYS A 440 -19.68 8.36 -4.38
C CYS A 440 -19.37 7.69 -5.74
N TYR A 441 -18.99 6.40 -5.75
CA TYR A 441 -18.76 5.67 -7.01
C TYR A 441 -20.03 5.46 -7.83
N ILE A 442 -21.19 5.31 -7.19
CA ILE A 442 -22.47 5.34 -7.91
C ILE A 442 -22.66 6.71 -8.56
N ILE A 443 -22.52 7.80 -7.80
CA ILE A 443 -22.74 9.16 -8.32
C ILE A 443 -21.81 9.45 -9.51
N VAL A 444 -20.51 9.18 -9.39
CA VAL A 444 -19.53 9.41 -10.46
C VAL A 444 -19.78 8.55 -11.68
N GLY A 445 -20.32 7.35 -11.53
CA GLY A 445 -20.70 6.50 -12.66
C GLY A 445 -21.92 7.02 -13.46
N TYR A 446 -22.66 7.99 -12.92
CA TYR A 446 -23.79 8.64 -13.60
C TYR A 446 -23.44 10.02 -14.18
N ILE A 447 -22.29 10.57 -13.85
CA ILE A 447 -21.75 11.82 -14.40
C ILE A 447 -20.87 11.52 -15.61
#